data_6a15130c8158bb5492ff55b35498a620
#
_entry.id   6a15130c8158bb5492ff55b35498a620
#
_cell.length_a   1.000
_cell.length_b   1.000
_cell.length_c   1.000
_cell.angle_alpha   90.00
_cell.angle_beta   90.00
_cell.angle_gamma   90.00
#
_symmetry.space_group_name_H-M   'P 1'
#
loop_
_entity.id
_entity.type
_entity.pdbx_description
1 polymer ?
#
loop_
_entity_poly.entity_id
_entity_poly.type
_entity_poly.pdbx_seq_one_letter_code
_entity_poly.pdbx_strand_id
1 'polypeptide(L)'
;MLLDLQPDLLSWSIANRFLLLDKSKHELIELGPFGDVVLSSGFGRRSHRYGELIWIGNSPHGIWIVDRLDNQISVLDYRLNQVTSDGFEPRIFPEHAAVDPWGKVYLYSNQYNSIFLYEGGLDQQPLINLNRVVDIRACLKDMEINQDGELALLDCEGTVHFFHALGKLRHSYPSHVQQAEFLTAVRNKWFVFNSAGNGRSVRDQEPVAIPGASIPVLDIASMNRSIAVLSRDHILVLNVQSR
;
A
#
# COMPACT_ATOMS: atom_id res chain seq x y z
N MET A 1 22.90 -9.73 14.87
CA MET A 1 21.92 -9.11 15.78
C MET A 1 20.56 -9.44 15.18
N LEU A 2 19.81 -10.35 15.79
CA LEU A 2 18.45 -10.61 15.38
C LEU A 2 17.66 -9.35 15.73
N LEU A 3 17.22 -8.62 14.71
CA LEU A 3 16.33 -7.48 14.89
C LEU A 3 15.02 -8.05 15.42
N ASP A 4 14.63 -7.61 16.59
CA ASP A 4 13.34 -7.94 17.19
C ASP A 4 12.25 -7.06 16.52
N LEU A 5 12.17 -7.17 15.19
CA LEU A 5 11.24 -6.45 14.34
C LEU A 5 10.05 -7.34 14.04
N GLN A 6 8.88 -6.74 14.10
CA GLN A 6 7.62 -7.36 13.67
C GLN A 6 6.97 -6.45 12.61
N PRO A 7 7.53 -6.42 11.39
CA PRO A 7 7.02 -5.54 10.37
C PRO A 7 5.63 -5.98 9.91
N ASP A 8 4.75 -4.99 9.76
CA ASP A 8 3.38 -5.19 9.29
C ASP A 8 3.19 -4.76 7.84
N LEU A 9 3.97 -3.75 7.39
CA LEU A 9 3.89 -3.21 6.04
C LEU A 9 5.25 -3.18 5.37
N LEU A 10 5.20 -3.33 4.06
CA LEU A 10 6.35 -3.33 3.16
C LEU A 10 6.13 -2.34 2.02
N SER A 11 7.15 -1.56 1.70
CA SER A 11 7.20 -0.78 0.46
C SER A 11 8.59 -0.87 -0.16
N TRP A 12 8.66 -0.68 -1.47
CA TRP A 12 9.94 -0.50 -2.14
C TRP A 12 10.50 0.89 -1.87
N SER A 13 11.82 0.96 -1.67
CA SER A 13 12.58 2.21 -1.61
C SER A 13 13.47 2.35 -2.84
N ILE A 14 14.25 3.42 -2.90
CA ILE A 14 15.25 3.62 -3.94
C ILE A 14 16.35 2.54 -3.91
N ALA A 15 17.01 2.34 -5.03
CA ALA A 15 18.14 1.42 -5.16
C ALA A 15 17.85 -0.03 -4.72
N ASN A 16 16.63 -0.52 -4.99
CA ASN A 16 16.18 -1.88 -4.64
C ASN A 16 16.24 -2.17 -3.14
N ARG A 17 16.05 -1.17 -2.31
CA ARG A 17 15.91 -1.30 -0.86
C ARG A 17 14.45 -1.46 -0.48
N PHE A 18 14.19 -1.84 0.77
CA PHE A 18 12.86 -2.02 1.30
C PHE A 18 12.61 -1.09 2.47
N LEU A 19 11.42 -0.53 2.53
CA LEU A 19 10.91 0.17 3.70
C LEU A 19 9.98 -0.78 4.43
N LEU A 20 10.22 -0.96 5.72
CA LEU A 20 9.40 -1.76 6.61
C LEU A 20 8.82 -0.86 7.69
N LEU A 21 7.53 -1.05 7.97
CA LEU A 21 6.87 -0.43 9.10
C LEU A 21 6.56 -1.50 10.15
N ASP A 22 7.08 -1.33 11.36
CA ASP A 22 6.64 -2.02 12.56
C ASP A 22 5.61 -1.13 13.27
N LYS A 23 4.32 -1.47 13.14
CA LYS A 23 3.23 -0.69 13.73
C LYS A 23 3.27 -0.73 15.26
N SER A 24 3.71 -1.83 15.83
CA SER A 24 3.77 -2.01 17.29
C SER A 24 4.82 -1.13 17.95
N LYS A 25 5.91 -0.87 17.26
CA LYS A 25 7.03 -0.02 17.71
C LYS A 25 6.96 1.40 17.17
N HIS A 26 6.02 1.68 16.25
CA HIS A 26 5.94 2.94 15.51
C HIS A 26 7.28 3.29 14.81
N GLU A 27 7.93 2.27 14.26
CA GLU A 27 9.27 2.36 13.68
C GLU A 27 9.25 2.09 12.19
N LEU A 28 9.86 3.00 11.43
CA LEU A 28 10.11 2.83 10.00
C LEU A 28 11.58 2.50 9.78
N ILE A 29 11.85 1.44 9.03
CA ILE A 29 13.19 0.90 8.82
C ILE A 29 13.45 0.73 7.34
N GLU A 30 14.63 1.12 6.89
CA GLU A 30 15.10 0.82 5.55
C GLU A 30 16.09 -0.34 5.59
N LEU A 31 15.80 -1.40 4.83
CA LEU A 31 16.67 -2.54 4.61
C LEU A 31 17.36 -2.46 3.26
N GLY A 32 18.64 -2.80 3.25
CA GLY A 32 19.37 -3.06 2.02
C GLY A 32 18.96 -4.38 1.35
N PRO A 33 19.42 -4.62 0.10
CA PRO A 33 19.05 -5.80 -0.68
C PRO A 33 19.55 -7.12 -0.05
N PHE A 34 20.44 -7.07 0.92
CA PHE A 34 20.97 -8.24 1.65
C PHE A 34 20.37 -8.37 3.05
N GLY A 35 19.35 -7.57 3.39
CA GLY A 35 18.67 -7.60 4.69
C GLY A 35 19.43 -6.84 5.80
N ASP A 36 20.44 -6.06 5.46
CA ASP A 36 21.15 -5.17 6.38
C ASP A 36 20.30 -3.92 6.66
N VAL A 37 20.23 -3.49 7.92
CA VAL A 37 19.56 -2.24 8.29
C VAL A 37 20.42 -1.07 7.83
N VAL A 38 19.86 -0.26 6.93
CA VAL A 38 20.51 0.93 6.41
C VAL A 38 20.15 2.15 7.24
N LEU A 39 18.86 2.31 7.55
CA LEU A 39 18.31 3.44 8.30
C LEU A 39 17.18 2.98 9.22
N SER A 40 16.94 3.72 10.31
CA SER A 40 15.80 3.55 11.19
C SER A 40 15.31 4.91 11.68
N SER A 41 14.00 5.14 11.68
CA SER A 41 13.39 6.37 12.18
C SER A 41 13.17 6.38 13.69
N GLY A 42 13.28 5.22 14.36
CA GLY A 42 12.99 5.04 15.79
C GLY A 42 14.13 5.43 16.72
N PHE A 43 15.34 5.64 16.23
CA PHE A 43 16.53 5.88 17.05
C PHE A 43 17.06 7.32 16.95
N GLY A 44 17.01 8.05 18.06
CA GLY A 44 17.71 9.33 18.24
C GLY A 44 16.87 10.45 18.83
N ARG A 45 17.50 11.61 19.07
CA ARG A 45 16.88 12.82 19.67
C ARG A 45 15.77 13.44 18.81
N ARG A 46 15.54 12.95 17.60
CA ARG A 46 14.52 13.43 16.64
C ARG A 46 13.55 12.33 16.23
N SER A 47 13.35 11.31 17.07
CA SER A 47 12.32 10.31 16.79
C SER A 47 10.95 10.98 16.74
N HIS A 48 10.34 11.02 15.55
CA HIS A 48 8.95 11.38 15.43
C HIS A 48 8.12 10.24 16.01
N ARG A 49 7.20 10.57 16.90
CA ARG A 49 6.19 9.63 17.36
C ARG A 49 5.02 9.75 16.42
N TYR A 50 4.76 8.68 15.70
CA TYR A 50 3.56 8.56 14.88
C TYR A 50 2.40 8.06 15.75
N GLY A 51 1.18 8.45 15.42
CA GLY A 51 -0.02 7.98 16.08
C GLY A 51 -0.35 6.55 15.64
N GLU A 52 -0.81 6.40 14.40
CA GLU A 52 -1.13 5.12 13.78
C GLU A 52 -0.78 5.17 12.30
N LEU A 53 0.42 4.74 11.95
CA LEU A 53 0.81 4.64 10.55
C LEU A 53 0.06 3.49 9.88
N ILE A 54 -0.65 3.79 8.81
CA ILE A 54 -1.44 2.81 8.06
C ILE A 54 -0.83 2.47 6.71
N TRP A 55 0.05 3.33 6.19
CA TRP A 55 0.58 3.18 4.83
C TRP A 55 1.93 3.86 4.66
N ILE A 56 2.75 3.28 3.79
CA ILE A 56 4.02 3.80 3.33
C ILE A 56 4.01 3.74 1.81
N GLY A 57 4.33 4.84 1.14
CA GLY A 57 4.50 4.89 -0.30
C GLY A 57 5.79 5.56 -0.72
N ASN A 58 6.29 5.22 -1.89
CA ASN A 58 7.42 5.89 -2.50
C ASN A 58 6.98 6.62 -3.77
N SER A 59 7.41 7.85 -3.93
CA SER A 59 7.10 8.68 -5.07
C SER A 59 8.33 9.48 -5.52
N PRO A 60 8.29 10.17 -6.67
CA PRO A 60 9.37 11.06 -7.08
C PRO A 60 9.71 12.15 -6.07
N HIS A 61 8.80 12.46 -5.15
CA HIS A 61 8.95 13.55 -4.16
C HIS A 61 9.53 13.10 -2.82
N GLY A 62 9.67 11.78 -2.58
CA GLY A 62 10.17 11.20 -1.34
C GLY A 62 9.31 10.04 -0.84
N ILE A 63 9.51 9.69 0.42
CA ILE A 63 8.74 8.65 1.09
C ILE A 63 7.51 9.29 1.72
N TRP A 64 6.33 8.83 1.34
CA TRP A 64 5.07 9.26 1.91
C TRP A 64 4.62 8.30 2.99
N ILE A 65 4.15 8.84 4.10
CA ILE A 65 3.52 8.08 5.18
C ILE A 65 2.20 8.72 5.55
N VAL A 66 1.22 7.88 5.86
CA VAL A 66 -0.11 8.33 6.29
C VAL A 66 -0.34 7.88 7.72
N ASP A 67 -0.64 8.85 8.58
CA ASP A 67 -0.99 8.65 9.98
C ASP A 67 -2.50 8.84 10.16
N ARG A 68 -3.19 7.76 10.46
CA ARG A 68 -4.64 7.77 10.64
C ARG A 68 -5.05 8.50 11.90
N LEU A 69 -4.38 8.24 13.03
CA LEU A 69 -4.78 8.80 14.31
C LEU A 69 -4.54 10.31 14.36
N ASP A 70 -3.39 10.75 13.85
CA ASP A 70 -3.06 12.17 13.73
C ASP A 70 -3.76 12.82 12.53
N ASN A 71 -4.41 12.02 11.69
CA ASN A 71 -5.17 12.45 10.52
C ASN A 71 -4.33 13.36 9.61
N GLN A 72 -3.14 12.87 9.25
CA GLN A 72 -2.14 13.62 8.48
C GLN A 72 -1.37 12.75 7.50
N ILE A 73 -0.77 13.41 6.53
CA ILE A 73 0.22 12.84 5.61
C ILE A 73 1.56 13.56 5.84
N SER A 74 2.64 12.81 5.81
CA SER A 74 3.99 13.36 5.91
C SER A 74 4.86 12.88 4.78
N VAL A 75 5.79 13.73 4.35
CA VAL A 75 6.85 13.41 3.40
C VAL A 75 8.16 13.29 4.17
N LEU A 76 8.85 12.19 3.97
CA LEU A 76 10.20 11.97 4.48
C LEU A 76 11.20 12.04 3.33
N ASP A 77 12.40 12.53 3.63
CA ASP A 77 13.55 12.34 2.74
C ASP A 77 14.05 10.88 2.78
N TYR A 78 14.98 10.53 1.89
CA TYR A 78 15.56 9.19 1.84
C TYR A 78 16.54 8.88 2.99
N ARG A 79 16.62 9.76 4.00
CA ARG A 79 17.28 9.52 5.29
C ARG A 79 16.26 9.37 6.42
N LEU A 80 14.98 9.23 6.06
CA LEU A 80 13.84 9.13 6.97
C LEU A 80 13.64 10.37 7.86
N ASN A 81 14.15 11.55 7.46
CA ASN A 81 13.83 12.80 8.12
C ASN A 81 12.54 13.38 7.57
N GLN A 82 11.69 13.87 8.45
CA GLN A 82 10.44 14.54 8.03
C GLN A 82 10.78 15.87 7.35
N VAL A 83 10.27 16.03 6.14
CA VAL A 83 10.41 17.24 5.32
C VAL A 83 9.18 18.15 5.48
N THR A 84 7.99 17.54 5.33
CA THR A 84 6.71 18.24 5.48
C THR A 84 5.70 17.32 6.18
N SER A 85 4.66 17.96 6.73
CA SER A 85 3.50 17.26 7.29
C SER A 85 2.27 18.15 7.11
N ASP A 86 1.20 17.58 6.57
CA ASP A 86 -0.08 18.23 6.34
C ASP A 86 -1.21 17.46 7.01
N GLY A 87 -2.00 18.15 7.84
CA GLY A 87 -3.24 17.60 8.40
C GLY A 87 -4.35 17.57 7.35
N PHE A 88 -5.21 16.56 7.42
CA PHE A 88 -6.37 16.48 6.55
C PHE A 88 -7.54 17.32 7.05
N GLU A 89 -8.05 18.20 6.21
CA GLU A 89 -9.28 18.92 6.42
C GLU A 89 -10.19 18.79 5.17
N PRO A 90 -11.39 18.17 5.32
CA PRO A 90 -11.99 17.64 6.56
C PRO A 90 -11.21 16.44 7.13
N ARG A 91 -11.45 16.13 8.41
CA ARG A 91 -10.86 14.94 9.03
C ARG A 91 -11.46 13.68 8.40
N ILE A 92 -10.63 12.90 7.73
CA ILE A 92 -11.07 11.71 6.97
C ILE A 92 -10.65 10.39 7.60
N PHE A 93 -9.67 10.39 8.53
CA PHE A 93 -9.12 9.20 9.19
C PHE A 93 -8.91 8.04 8.20
N PRO A 94 -7.97 8.17 7.25
CA PRO A 94 -7.83 7.21 6.16
C PRO A 94 -7.44 5.82 6.68
N GLU A 95 -7.94 4.77 6.03
CA GLU A 95 -7.63 3.37 6.34
C GLU A 95 -6.73 2.72 5.30
N HIS A 96 -6.80 3.19 4.05
CA HIS A 96 -5.90 2.77 2.98
C HIS A 96 -5.43 4.00 2.21
N ALA A 97 -4.26 3.88 1.62
CA ALA A 97 -3.70 4.87 0.72
C ALA A 97 -2.95 4.22 -0.43
N ALA A 98 -2.87 4.92 -1.55
CA ALA A 98 -2.05 4.54 -2.69
C ALA A 98 -1.52 5.80 -3.37
N VAL A 99 -0.35 5.71 -4.01
CA VAL A 99 0.28 6.83 -4.72
C VAL A 99 0.41 6.50 -6.20
N ASP A 100 0.04 7.44 -7.05
CA ASP A 100 0.24 7.28 -8.48
C ASP A 100 1.69 7.61 -8.90
N PRO A 101 2.10 7.26 -10.13
CA PRO A 101 3.46 7.54 -10.63
C PRO A 101 3.82 9.03 -10.69
N TRP A 102 2.84 9.93 -10.60
CA TRP A 102 3.04 11.39 -10.64
C TRP A 102 3.06 12.02 -9.24
N GLY A 103 2.81 11.22 -8.18
CA GLY A 103 2.90 11.65 -6.79
C GLY A 103 1.59 12.14 -6.18
N LYS A 104 0.44 11.86 -6.83
CA LYS A 104 -0.87 12.08 -6.22
C LYS A 104 -1.21 10.93 -5.29
N VAL A 105 -1.69 11.25 -4.09
CA VAL A 105 -2.05 10.24 -3.10
C VAL A 105 -3.56 10.13 -3.01
N TYR A 106 -4.03 8.89 -3.12
CA TYR A 106 -5.43 8.53 -2.98
C TYR A 106 -5.63 7.95 -1.58
N LEU A 107 -6.64 8.46 -0.86
CA LEU A 107 -6.89 8.16 0.54
C LEU A 107 -8.30 7.63 0.70
N TYR A 108 -8.45 6.39 1.14
CA TYR A 108 -9.76 5.81 1.43
C TYR A 108 -10.15 6.09 2.88
N SER A 109 -11.33 6.65 3.06
CA SER A 109 -11.97 6.86 4.36
C SER A 109 -13.20 5.97 4.49
N ASN A 110 -13.16 5.05 5.44
CA ASN A 110 -14.31 4.20 5.76
C ASN A 110 -15.49 5.04 6.32
N GLN A 111 -15.19 6.07 7.12
CA GLN A 111 -16.19 6.97 7.67
C GLN A 111 -17.09 7.59 6.58
N TYR A 112 -16.51 7.98 5.46
CA TYR A 112 -17.21 8.57 4.33
C TYR A 112 -17.58 7.55 3.24
N ASN A 113 -17.04 6.34 3.33
CA ASN A 113 -17.02 5.33 2.26
C ASN A 113 -16.64 5.96 0.91
N SER A 114 -15.50 6.67 0.91
CA SER A 114 -15.10 7.53 -0.20
C SER A 114 -13.59 7.60 -0.31
N ILE A 115 -13.13 7.89 -1.53
CA ILE A 115 -11.73 8.13 -1.83
C ILE A 115 -11.52 9.62 -2.07
N PHE A 116 -10.59 10.18 -1.34
CA PHE A 116 -10.14 11.56 -1.45
C PHE A 116 -8.81 11.62 -2.18
N LEU A 117 -8.55 12.74 -2.87
CA LEU A 117 -7.30 13.00 -3.54
C LEU A 117 -6.49 14.01 -2.74
N TYR A 118 -5.19 13.75 -2.59
CA TYR A 118 -4.22 14.67 -2.03
C TYR A 118 -3.16 15.01 -3.08
N GLU A 119 -3.06 16.29 -3.43
CA GLU A 119 -2.07 16.85 -4.35
C GLU A 119 -1.57 18.21 -3.80
N GLY A 120 -0.70 18.18 -2.78
CA GLY A 120 -0.27 19.39 -2.05
C GLY A 120 -1.34 20.00 -1.16
N GLY A 121 -2.42 19.27 -0.91
CA GLY A 121 -3.57 19.58 -0.07
C GLY A 121 -4.67 18.56 -0.30
N LEU A 122 -5.53 18.32 0.69
CA LEU A 122 -6.66 17.42 0.55
C LEU A 122 -7.80 18.11 -0.18
N ASP A 123 -8.34 17.47 -1.23
CA ASP A 123 -9.57 17.92 -1.86
C ASP A 123 -10.74 17.88 -0.88
N GLN A 124 -11.53 18.95 -0.81
CA GLN A 124 -12.70 19.03 0.09
C GLN A 124 -13.83 18.06 -0.30
N GLN A 125 -13.89 17.71 -1.58
CA GLN A 125 -14.87 16.76 -2.11
C GLN A 125 -14.18 15.44 -2.44
N PRO A 126 -14.82 14.30 -2.15
CA PRO A 126 -14.25 13.01 -2.52
C PRO A 126 -14.22 12.88 -4.06
N LEU A 127 -13.10 12.36 -4.56
CA LEU A 127 -12.96 11.98 -5.96
C LEU A 127 -13.94 10.86 -6.33
N ILE A 128 -14.12 9.89 -5.42
CA ILE A 128 -15.02 8.76 -5.60
C ILE A 128 -15.86 8.60 -4.35
N ASN A 129 -17.17 8.68 -4.50
CA ASN A 129 -18.13 8.28 -3.47
C ASN A 129 -18.60 6.87 -3.77
N LEU A 130 -18.12 5.88 -3.04
CA LEU A 130 -18.38 4.47 -3.31
C LEU A 130 -19.87 4.11 -3.15
N ASN A 131 -20.61 4.78 -2.25
CA ASN A 131 -22.04 4.56 -2.08
C ASN A 131 -22.87 4.97 -3.32
N ARG A 132 -22.33 5.86 -4.16
CA ARG A 132 -23.02 6.35 -5.36
C ARG A 132 -22.60 5.64 -6.63
N VAL A 133 -21.38 5.12 -6.66
CA VAL A 133 -20.76 4.56 -7.88
C VAL A 133 -20.86 3.04 -7.89
N VAL A 134 -20.63 2.43 -6.77
CA VAL A 134 -20.66 0.98 -6.56
C VAL A 134 -21.33 0.75 -5.22
N ASP A 135 -22.22 -0.23 -5.15
CA ASP A 135 -22.80 -0.66 -3.86
C ASP A 135 -21.74 -1.46 -3.08
N ILE A 136 -20.62 -0.81 -2.82
CA ILE A 136 -19.56 -1.34 -1.97
C ILE A 136 -19.91 -0.94 -0.55
N ARG A 137 -20.23 -1.92 0.28
CA ARG A 137 -20.30 -1.72 1.72
C ARG A 137 -18.96 -1.16 2.18
N ALA A 138 -18.97 -0.25 3.15
CA ALA A 138 -17.78 0.42 3.69
C ALA A 138 -16.77 -0.60 4.25
N CYS A 139 -16.10 -1.33 3.37
CA CYS A 139 -15.11 -2.36 3.70
C CYS A 139 -14.20 -2.60 2.49
N LEU A 140 -12.99 -2.05 2.56
CA LEU A 140 -11.91 -2.40 1.67
C LEU A 140 -10.89 -3.27 2.39
N LYS A 141 -10.28 -4.17 1.65
CA LYS A 141 -9.15 -4.98 2.09
C LYS A 141 -7.84 -4.35 1.65
N ASP A 142 -7.82 -3.80 0.44
CA ASP A 142 -6.61 -3.23 -0.13
C ASP A 142 -6.94 -2.24 -1.26
N MET A 143 -5.98 -1.35 -1.53
CA MET A 143 -6.07 -0.33 -2.56
C MET A 143 -4.70 -0.11 -3.19
N GLU A 144 -4.63 -0.17 -4.52
CA GLU A 144 -3.37 -0.05 -5.25
C GLU A 144 -3.54 0.73 -6.56
N ILE A 145 -2.46 1.35 -7.04
CA ILE A 145 -2.41 2.06 -8.33
C ILE A 145 -1.28 1.48 -9.17
N ASN A 146 -1.57 1.17 -10.43
CA ASN A 146 -0.56 0.68 -11.34
C ASN A 146 0.26 1.82 -11.99
N GLN A 147 1.25 1.46 -12.80
CA GLN A 147 2.12 2.40 -13.50
C GLN A 147 1.40 3.30 -14.51
N ASP A 148 0.20 2.94 -14.96
CA ASP A 148 -0.63 3.72 -15.87
C ASP A 148 -1.62 4.65 -15.14
N GLY A 149 -1.59 4.65 -13.79
CA GLY A 149 -2.50 5.45 -12.96
C GLY A 149 -3.92 4.87 -12.88
N GLU A 150 -4.10 3.56 -13.18
CA GLU A 150 -5.37 2.88 -12.93
C GLU A 150 -5.46 2.51 -11.46
N LEU A 151 -6.47 3.02 -10.77
CA LEU A 151 -6.77 2.70 -9.38
C LEU A 151 -7.58 1.41 -9.32
N ALA A 152 -7.20 0.50 -8.45
CA ALA A 152 -7.94 -0.70 -8.15
C ALA A 152 -8.22 -0.83 -6.65
N LEU A 153 -9.41 -1.28 -6.29
CA LEU A 153 -9.88 -1.49 -4.94
C LEU A 153 -10.29 -2.94 -4.77
N LEU A 154 -9.78 -3.61 -3.76
CA LEU A 154 -10.22 -4.94 -3.34
C LEU A 154 -11.21 -4.78 -2.18
N ASP A 155 -12.46 -5.19 -2.37
CA ASP A 155 -13.46 -5.17 -1.31
C ASP A 155 -13.38 -6.41 -0.40
N CYS A 156 -14.12 -6.38 0.70
CA CYS A 156 -14.17 -7.50 1.65
C CYS A 156 -14.89 -8.76 1.11
N GLU A 157 -15.62 -8.64 0.02
CA GLU A 157 -16.27 -9.76 -0.66
C GLU A 157 -15.34 -10.42 -1.69
N GLY A 158 -14.14 -9.85 -1.89
CA GLY A 158 -13.13 -10.34 -2.81
C GLY A 158 -13.35 -9.91 -4.25
N THR A 159 -14.09 -8.82 -4.48
CA THR A 159 -14.26 -8.21 -5.79
C THR A 159 -13.25 -7.08 -5.98
N VAL A 160 -12.64 -7.01 -7.15
CA VAL A 160 -11.73 -5.92 -7.54
C VAL A 160 -12.44 -4.94 -8.45
N HIS A 161 -12.48 -3.68 -8.06
CA HIS A 161 -13.11 -2.58 -8.78
C HIS A 161 -12.06 -1.66 -9.38
N PHE A 162 -12.11 -1.44 -10.69
CA PHE A 162 -11.14 -0.62 -11.42
C PHE A 162 -11.71 0.75 -11.76
N PHE A 163 -10.95 1.78 -11.40
CA PHE A 163 -11.34 3.17 -11.63
C PHE A 163 -10.34 3.89 -12.54
N HIS A 164 -10.85 4.78 -13.34
CA HIS A 164 -10.05 5.76 -14.05
C HIS A 164 -9.52 6.82 -13.07
N ALA A 165 -8.41 7.49 -13.38
CA ALA A 165 -7.83 8.57 -12.59
C ALA A 165 -8.83 9.72 -12.26
N LEU A 166 -9.91 9.87 -13.01
CA LEU A 166 -11.01 10.82 -12.74
C LEU A 166 -12.15 10.23 -11.89
N GLY A 167 -11.95 9.10 -11.22
CA GLY A 167 -12.91 8.50 -10.31
C GLY A 167 -14.07 7.75 -10.97
N LYS A 168 -14.04 7.50 -12.29
CA LYS A 168 -15.09 6.75 -12.98
C LYS A 168 -14.81 5.25 -12.94
N LEU A 169 -15.76 4.47 -12.42
CA LEU A 169 -15.73 3.00 -12.47
C LEU A 169 -15.65 2.51 -13.92
N ARG A 170 -14.70 1.62 -14.19
CA ARG A 170 -14.54 0.95 -15.50
C ARG A 170 -15.09 -0.46 -15.50
N HIS A 171 -14.58 -1.27 -14.59
CA HIS A 171 -14.89 -2.70 -14.53
C HIS A 171 -14.86 -3.18 -13.08
N SER A 172 -15.54 -4.30 -12.83
CA SER A 172 -15.45 -5.04 -11.57
C SER A 172 -15.31 -6.52 -11.88
N TYR A 173 -14.40 -7.19 -11.18
CA TYR A 173 -14.13 -8.62 -11.36
C TYR A 173 -14.07 -9.32 -10.00
N PRO A 174 -14.80 -10.43 -9.81
CA PRO A 174 -14.59 -11.27 -8.64
C PRO A 174 -13.21 -11.91 -8.72
N SER A 175 -12.45 -11.88 -7.64
CA SER A 175 -11.09 -12.45 -7.61
C SER A 175 -11.09 -13.97 -7.58
N HIS A 176 -12.17 -14.59 -7.05
CA HIS A 176 -12.25 -16.04 -6.77
C HIS A 176 -11.10 -16.55 -5.89
N VAL A 177 -10.49 -15.68 -5.09
CA VAL A 177 -9.50 -16.01 -4.06
C VAL A 177 -10.21 -16.04 -2.71
N GLN A 178 -10.14 -17.19 -2.03
CA GLN A 178 -10.69 -17.30 -0.69
C GLN A 178 -9.89 -16.43 0.29
N GLN A 179 -10.59 -15.62 1.10
CA GLN A 179 -9.95 -14.71 2.04
C GLN A 179 -8.93 -13.80 1.34
N ALA A 180 -9.34 -13.18 0.24
CA ALA A 180 -8.53 -12.21 -0.48
C ALA A 180 -8.13 -11.05 0.43
N GLU A 181 -6.83 -10.72 0.49
CA GLU A 181 -6.28 -9.71 1.39
C GLU A 181 -5.40 -8.70 0.68
N PHE A 182 -4.63 -9.13 -0.31
CA PHE A 182 -3.62 -8.29 -0.98
C PHE A 182 -3.94 -8.12 -2.45
N LEU A 183 -3.86 -6.90 -2.90
CA LEU A 183 -3.98 -6.51 -4.30
C LEU A 183 -2.64 -5.95 -4.77
N THR A 184 -2.16 -6.39 -5.91
CA THR A 184 -0.91 -5.85 -6.46
C THR A 184 -0.92 -5.82 -7.97
N ALA A 185 -0.20 -4.86 -8.55
CA ALA A 185 -0.03 -4.73 -9.99
C ALA A 185 1.41 -4.95 -10.40
N VAL A 186 1.63 -5.86 -11.34
CA VAL A 186 2.93 -6.00 -12.00
C VAL A 186 2.79 -5.55 -13.45
N ARG A 187 3.34 -4.39 -13.77
CA ARG A 187 3.01 -3.68 -15.01
C ARG A 187 1.50 -3.42 -15.10
N ASN A 188 0.84 -3.98 -16.11
CA ASN A 188 -0.60 -3.84 -16.34
C ASN A 188 -1.39 -5.10 -15.98
N LYS A 189 -0.75 -6.09 -15.35
CA LYS A 189 -1.43 -7.28 -14.84
C LYS A 189 -1.69 -7.12 -13.35
N TRP A 190 -2.93 -7.38 -12.96
CA TRP A 190 -3.40 -7.30 -11.59
C TRP A 190 -3.53 -8.69 -10.98
N PHE A 191 -3.12 -8.80 -9.74
CA PHE A 191 -3.13 -10.04 -8.97
C PHE A 191 -3.76 -9.79 -7.60
N VAL A 192 -4.50 -10.79 -7.14
CA VAL A 192 -5.03 -10.85 -5.78
C VAL A 192 -4.44 -12.06 -5.10
N PHE A 193 -4.04 -11.90 -3.84
CA PHE A 193 -3.50 -12.97 -3.01
C PHE A 193 -4.19 -13.00 -1.65
N ASN A 194 -4.08 -14.14 -0.98
CA ASN A 194 -4.43 -14.28 0.43
C ASN A 194 -3.17 -14.48 1.29
N SER A 195 -3.33 -14.48 2.61
CA SER A 195 -2.25 -14.68 3.58
C SER A 195 -1.56 -16.05 3.50
N ALA A 196 -2.17 -17.04 2.82
CA ALA A 196 -1.53 -18.31 2.52
C ALA A 196 -0.66 -18.28 1.24
N GLY A 197 -0.52 -17.13 0.56
CA GLY A 197 0.25 -16.98 -0.66
C GLY A 197 -0.41 -17.55 -1.91
N ASN A 198 -1.68 -17.94 -1.83
CA ASN A 198 -2.47 -18.35 -2.99
C ASN A 198 -3.16 -17.16 -3.62
N GLY A 199 -3.17 -17.09 -4.93
CA GLY A 199 -3.74 -15.95 -5.64
C GLY A 199 -4.23 -16.27 -7.03
N ARG A 200 -4.72 -15.23 -7.70
CA ARG A 200 -5.13 -15.26 -9.11
C ARG A 200 -4.83 -13.95 -9.81
N SER A 201 -4.59 -14.04 -11.13
CA SER A 201 -4.68 -12.85 -11.97
C SER A 201 -6.14 -12.41 -12.08
N VAL A 202 -6.38 -11.11 -11.97
CA VAL A 202 -7.77 -10.60 -11.86
C VAL A 202 -8.54 -10.74 -13.16
N ARG A 203 -7.92 -10.43 -14.30
CA ARG A 203 -8.61 -10.46 -15.61
C ARG A 203 -8.67 -11.85 -16.22
N ASP A 204 -7.55 -12.54 -16.23
CA ASP A 204 -7.42 -13.86 -16.90
C ASP A 204 -7.85 -15.02 -15.99
N GLN A 205 -8.03 -14.76 -14.70
CA GLN A 205 -8.41 -15.75 -13.68
C GLN A 205 -7.42 -16.94 -13.57
N GLU A 206 -6.19 -16.74 -14.04
CA GLU A 206 -5.13 -17.75 -13.93
C GLU A 206 -4.69 -17.90 -12.48
N PRO A 207 -4.62 -19.12 -11.94
CA PRO A 207 -4.13 -19.35 -10.60
C PRO A 207 -2.64 -19.02 -10.53
N VAL A 208 -2.25 -18.35 -9.44
CA VAL A 208 -0.87 -17.98 -9.13
C VAL A 208 -0.59 -18.36 -7.69
N ALA A 209 0.60 -18.82 -7.41
CA ALA A 209 1.06 -19.05 -6.05
C ALA A 209 2.42 -18.39 -5.84
N ILE A 210 2.67 -17.94 -4.63
CA ILE A 210 3.98 -17.38 -4.25
C ILE A 210 4.86 -18.54 -3.77
N PRO A 211 5.83 -19.00 -4.59
CA PRO A 211 6.65 -20.14 -4.23
C PRO A 211 7.62 -19.76 -3.10
N GLY A 212 7.68 -20.58 -2.06
CA GLY A 212 8.64 -20.41 -0.97
C GLY A 212 8.31 -19.30 0.03
N ALA A 213 7.11 -18.73 -0.01
CA ALA A 213 6.68 -17.79 1.01
C ALA A 213 6.46 -18.52 2.35
N SER A 214 6.96 -17.94 3.45
CA SER A 214 6.52 -18.34 4.80
C SER A 214 5.11 -17.81 5.05
N ILE A 215 4.27 -18.64 5.67
CA ILE A 215 2.91 -18.26 6.02
C ILE A 215 2.85 -17.82 7.49
N PRO A 216 2.07 -16.79 7.81
CA PRO A 216 1.28 -15.97 6.88
C PRO A 216 2.11 -14.96 6.09
N VAL A 217 1.70 -14.68 4.87
CA VAL A 217 2.08 -13.47 4.15
C VAL A 217 1.46 -12.30 4.91
N LEU A 218 2.26 -11.26 5.16
CA LEU A 218 1.83 -10.08 5.93
C LEU A 218 1.56 -8.88 5.02
N ASP A 219 2.32 -8.75 3.93
CA ASP A 219 2.14 -7.67 2.96
C ASP A 219 2.83 -8.01 1.63
N ILE A 220 2.39 -7.35 0.55
CA ILE A 220 2.93 -7.52 -0.80
C ILE A 220 3.10 -6.15 -1.45
N ALA A 221 4.31 -5.86 -1.92
CA ALA A 221 4.59 -4.64 -2.67
C ALA A 221 5.17 -4.98 -4.04
N SER A 222 4.73 -4.28 -5.07
CA SER A 222 5.25 -4.43 -6.43
C SER A 222 6.15 -3.27 -6.84
N MET A 223 7.13 -3.57 -7.68
CA MET A 223 7.93 -2.57 -8.38
C MET A 223 8.37 -3.11 -9.74
N ASN A 224 8.00 -2.42 -10.81
CA ASN A 224 8.31 -2.82 -12.19
C ASN A 224 7.83 -4.23 -12.54
N ARG A 225 8.74 -5.23 -12.54
CA ARG A 225 8.48 -6.65 -12.83
C ARG A 225 8.63 -7.52 -11.61
N SER A 226 8.85 -6.94 -10.45
CA SER A 226 9.15 -7.68 -9.24
C SER A 226 8.03 -7.51 -8.22
N ILE A 227 7.82 -8.56 -7.44
CA ILE A 227 6.96 -8.55 -6.26
C ILE A 227 7.86 -8.83 -5.07
N ALA A 228 7.77 -8.02 -4.04
CA ALA A 228 8.32 -8.31 -2.72
C ALA A 228 7.20 -8.77 -1.82
N VAL A 229 7.42 -9.85 -1.12
CA VAL A 229 6.44 -10.51 -0.24
C VAL A 229 7.01 -10.52 1.17
N LEU A 230 6.33 -9.86 2.07
CA LEU A 230 6.69 -9.82 3.49
C LEU A 230 6.10 -11.03 4.21
N SER A 231 6.93 -11.72 4.96
CA SER A 231 6.55 -12.74 5.93
C SER A 231 7.14 -12.38 7.29
N ARG A 232 6.86 -13.15 8.34
CA ARG A 232 7.33 -12.83 9.70
C ARG A 232 8.85 -12.78 9.84
N ASP A 233 9.55 -13.57 9.05
CA ASP A 233 10.98 -13.86 9.21
C ASP A 233 11.84 -13.46 8.01
N HIS A 234 11.21 -13.13 6.86
CA HIS A 234 11.95 -12.74 5.67
C HIS A 234 11.11 -11.95 4.64
N ILE A 235 11.80 -11.32 3.71
CA ILE A 235 11.24 -10.74 2.50
C ILE A 235 11.67 -11.61 1.32
N LEU A 236 10.70 -12.11 0.59
CA LEU A 236 10.92 -12.87 -0.63
C LEU A 236 10.73 -11.95 -1.85
N VAL A 237 11.71 -11.91 -2.74
CA VAL A 237 11.62 -11.14 -3.99
C VAL A 237 11.46 -12.08 -5.17
N LEU A 238 10.42 -11.87 -5.94
CA LEU A 238 10.08 -12.66 -7.12
C LEU A 238 10.04 -11.79 -8.36
N ASN A 239 10.63 -12.28 -9.46
CA ASN A 239 10.47 -11.67 -10.77
C ASN A 239 9.33 -12.34 -11.52
N VAL A 240 8.33 -11.56 -11.90
CA VAL A 240 7.19 -12.06 -12.68
C VAL A 240 7.59 -12.13 -14.16
N GLN A 241 7.68 -13.35 -14.69
CA GLN A 241 7.89 -13.60 -16.11
C GLN A 241 6.53 -13.60 -16.81
N SER A 242 6.33 -12.68 -17.75
CA SER A 242 5.21 -12.79 -18.70
C SER A 242 5.54 -13.87 -19.72
N ARG A 243 4.74 -14.91 -19.77
CA ARG A 243 4.69 -15.81 -20.94
C ARG A 243 4.04 -15.12 -22.11
#